data_939b4898a935c6b1c558e753bbb1071b
#
_entry.id   939b4898a935c6b1c558e753bbb1071b
#
_cell.length_a   1.000
_cell.length_b   1.000
_cell.length_c   1.000
_cell.angle_alpha   90.00
_cell.angle_beta   90.00
_cell.angle_gamma   90.00
#
_symmetry.space_group_name_H-M   'P 1'
#
loop_
_entity.id
_entity.type
_entity.pdbx_description
1 polymer ?
#
loop_
_entity_poly.entity_id
_entity_poly.type
_entity_poly.pdbx_seq_one_letter_code
_entity_poly.pdbx_strand_id
1 'polypeptide(L)'
;MKIKHSIALLLSIIIFSCSDDIKILEDKIQLQAEENNTEMSKVDIKKAALYLNTWSKEDFYQDAIDEFLSQDLVNPPVKGSILFTGSSSIRFWKTLKEDMEPMQVINRGFGGAHIAHVNHHFDDVVRGYQPKAIVLFCGTNDIAALKGPK
;
A
#
# COMPACT_ATOMS: atom_id res chain seq x y z
N MET A 1 -31.07 -20.94 23.91
CA MET A 1 -30.60 -19.62 24.36
C MET A 1 -29.08 -19.64 24.61
N LYS A 2 -28.23 -20.11 23.64
CA LYS A 2 -26.77 -20.21 23.78
C LYS A 2 -25.96 -19.56 22.65
N ILE A 3 -26.63 -18.94 21.66
CA ILE A 3 -25.94 -18.36 20.47
C ILE A 3 -25.54 -16.90 20.69
N LYS A 4 -26.21 -16.14 21.57
CA LYS A 4 -25.93 -14.71 21.78
C LYS A 4 -24.59 -14.43 22.47
N HIS A 5 -24.04 -15.37 23.27
CA HIS A 5 -22.75 -15.17 23.95
C HIS A 5 -21.55 -15.39 23.05
N SER A 6 -21.66 -16.27 22.04
CA SER A 6 -20.56 -16.52 21.08
C SER A 6 -20.32 -15.36 20.12
N ILE A 7 -21.38 -14.66 19.69
CA ILE A 7 -21.26 -13.50 18.78
C ILE A 7 -20.65 -12.30 19.52
N ALA A 8 -21.05 -12.08 20.77
CA ALA A 8 -20.48 -11.00 21.58
C ALA A 8 -18.97 -11.23 21.91
N LEU A 9 -18.58 -12.50 22.11
CA LEU A 9 -17.19 -12.87 22.38
C LEU A 9 -16.32 -12.73 21.12
N LEU A 10 -16.83 -13.10 19.94
CA LEU A 10 -16.14 -12.92 18.66
C LEU A 10 -15.97 -11.43 18.28
N LEU A 11 -17.00 -10.61 18.51
CA LEU A 11 -16.92 -9.16 18.33
C LEU A 11 -15.91 -8.51 19.30
N SER A 12 -15.83 -8.97 20.55
CA SER A 12 -14.86 -8.45 21.51
C SER A 12 -13.42 -8.82 21.15
N ILE A 13 -13.18 -10.00 20.59
CA ILE A 13 -11.86 -10.43 20.12
C ILE A 13 -11.41 -9.60 18.89
N ILE A 14 -12.30 -9.30 17.95
CA ILE A 14 -11.99 -8.48 16.78
C ILE A 14 -11.71 -7.03 17.18
N ILE A 15 -12.46 -6.47 18.11
CA ILE A 15 -12.25 -5.12 18.64
C ILE A 15 -10.93 -5.04 19.43
N PHE A 16 -10.57 -6.08 20.18
CA PHE A 16 -9.32 -6.14 20.95
C PHE A 16 -8.09 -6.18 20.03
N SER A 17 -8.10 -6.99 18.98
CA SER A 17 -7.00 -7.07 18.00
C SER A 17 -6.73 -5.73 17.31
N CYS A 18 -7.77 -5.03 16.86
CA CYS A 18 -7.62 -3.73 16.20
C CYS A 18 -7.13 -2.61 17.14
N SER A 19 -7.48 -2.67 18.44
CA SER A 19 -7.02 -1.69 19.43
C SER A 19 -5.54 -1.90 19.79
N ASP A 20 -5.09 -3.14 19.82
CA ASP A 20 -3.70 -3.50 20.13
C ASP A 20 -2.76 -3.05 19.01
N ASP A 21 -3.14 -3.21 17.76
CA ASP A 21 -2.35 -2.75 16.59
C ASP A 21 -2.13 -1.23 16.60
N ILE A 22 -3.20 -0.45 16.92
CA ILE A 22 -3.10 1.00 17.00
C ILE A 22 -2.21 1.40 18.18
N LYS A 23 -2.31 0.74 19.34
CA LYS A 23 -1.47 1.02 20.50
C LYS A 23 0.01 0.76 20.21
N ILE A 24 0.32 -0.34 19.55
CA ILE A 24 1.69 -0.63 19.10
C ILE A 24 2.24 0.46 18.18
N LEU A 25 1.41 0.98 17.27
CA LEU A 25 1.80 2.10 16.40
C LEU A 25 2.01 3.39 17.17
N GLU A 26 1.15 3.71 18.14
CA GLU A 26 1.32 4.87 19.02
C GLU A 26 2.66 4.82 19.76
N ASP A 27 3.00 3.67 20.35
CA ASP A 27 4.24 3.48 21.09
C ASP A 27 5.48 3.62 20.18
N LYS A 28 5.43 3.08 18.95
CA LYS A 28 6.51 3.24 17.97
C LYS A 28 6.68 4.69 17.52
N ILE A 29 5.58 5.42 17.27
CA ILE A 29 5.63 6.83 16.87
C ILE A 29 6.21 7.67 17.99
N GLN A 30 5.81 7.41 19.23
CA GLN A 30 6.35 8.10 20.41
C GLN A 30 7.86 7.91 20.52
N LEU A 31 8.33 6.66 20.43
CA LEU A 31 9.76 6.34 20.51
C LEU A 31 10.55 7.06 19.40
N GLN A 32 10.05 7.03 18.16
CA GLN A 32 10.71 7.69 17.04
C GLN A 32 10.72 9.21 17.18
N ALA A 33 9.67 9.82 17.73
CA ALA A 33 9.65 11.24 18.04
C ALA A 33 10.71 11.61 19.07
N GLU A 34 10.88 10.80 20.12
CA GLU A 34 11.90 10.96 21.14
C GLU A 34 13.33 10.85 20.57
N GLU A 35 13.59 9.82 19.74
CA GLU A 35 14.89 9.64 19.07
C GLU A 35 15.25 10.81 18.15
N ASN A 36 14.27 11.44 17.50
CA ASN A 36 14.45 12.59 16.63
C ASN A 36 14.35 13.95 17.34
N ASN A 37 14.23 13.99 18.67
CA ASN A 37 14.01 15.19 19.46
C ASN A 37 12.81 16.02 18.95
N THR A 38 11.73 15.36 18.55
CA THR A 38 10.51 15.98 18.04
C THR A 38 9.41 15.87 19.09
N GLU A 39 8.85 17.00 19.52
CA GLU A 39 7.70 17.00 20.40
C GLU A 39 6.42 16.72 19.61
N MET A 40 5.68 15.69 20.01
CA MET A 40 4.36 15.36 19.46
C MET A 40 3.31 15.30 20.57
N SER A 41 2.13 15.88 20.33
CA SER A 41 1.03 15.73 21.27
C SER A 41 0.44 14.31 21.20
N LYS A 42 -0.16 13.84 22.30
CA LYS A 42 -0.86 12.54 22.33
C LYS A 42 -1.95 12.43 21.23
N VAL A 43 -2.57 13.57 20.90
CA VAL A 43 -3.60 13.64 19.85
C VAL A 43 -2.98 13.42 18.48
N ASP A 44 -1.81 14.01 18.21
CA ASP A 44 -1.13 13.85 16.91
C ASP A 44 -0.54 12.45 16.75
N ILE A 45 0.01 11.87 17.82
CA ILE A 45 0.46 10.48 17.85
C ILE A 45 -0.70 9.55 17.49
N LYS A 46 -1.86 9.74 18.13
CA LYS A 46 -3.04 8.91 17.85
C LYS A 46 -3.54 9.08 16.42
N LYS A 47 -3.57 10.29 15.88
CA LYS A 47 -3.94 10.55 14.48
C LYS A 47 -2.97 9.87 13.52
N ALA A 48 -1.67 9.97 13.78
CA ALA A 48 -0.64 9.32 12.96
C ALA A 48 -0.78 7.79 13.00
N ALA A 49 -1.01 7.20 14.17
CA ALA A 49 -1.23 5.76 14.32
C ALA A 49 -2.47 5.27 13.56
N LEU A 50 -3.58 6.00 13.64
CA LEU A 50 -4.79 5.69 12.87
C LEU A 50 -4.56 5.77 11.36
N TYR A 51 -3.84 6.80 10.89
CA TYR A 51 -3.47 6.94 9.49
C TYR A 51 -2.60 5.78 9.02
N LEU A 52 -1.53 5.46 9.74
CA LEU A 52 -0.64 4.35 9.40
C LEU A 52 -1.36 3.00 9.40
N ASN A 53 -2.28 2.77 10.34
CA ASN A 53 -3.10 1.58 10.38
C ASN A 53 -4.00 1.46 9.14
N THR A 54 -4.63 2.56 8.73
CA THR A 54 -5.48 2.60 7.52
C THR A 54 -4.65 2.39 6.26
N TRP A 55 -3.53 3.12 6.14
CA TRP A 55 -2.62 2.99 5.00
C TRP A 55 -1.98 1.60 4.89
N SER A 56 -1.93 0.83 5.99
CA SER A 56 -1.36 -0.53 6.00
C SER A 56 -2.31 -1.60 5.48
N LYS A 57 -3.59 -1.28 5.23
CA LYS A 57 -4.55 -2.25 4.69
C LYS A 57 -4.21 -2.58 3.24
N GLU A 58 -4.27 -3.85 2.90
CA GLU A 58 -3.87 -4.35 1.58
C GLU A 58 -4.71 -3.76 0.45
N ASP A 59 -6.00 -3.52 0.69
CA ASP A 59 -6.97 -2.94 -0.24
C ASP A 59 -6.98 -1.40 -0.28
N PHE A 60 -6.08 -0.72 0.45
CA PHE A 60 -6.06 0.75 0.54
C PHE A 60 -6.01 1.46 -0.81
N TYR A 61 -5.47 0.81 -1.84
CA TYR A 61 -5.33 1.38 -3.18
C TYR A 61 -6.33 0.84 -4.21
N GLN A 62 -7.42 0.20 -3.78
CA GLN A 62 -8.40 -0.39 -4.70
C GLN A 62 -8.89 0.63 -5.74
N ASP A 63 -9.23 1.87 -5.34
CA ASP A 63 -9.68 2.91 -6.26
C ASP A 63 -8.66 3.21 -7.37
N ALA A 64 -7.37 3.22 -7.05
CA ALA A 64 -6.31 3.46 -8.04
C ALA A 64 -6.17 2.27 -9.01
N ILE A 65 -6.41 1.06 -8.54
CA ILE A 65 -6.40 -0.14 -9.37
C ILE A 65 -7.61 -0.15 -10.30
N ASP A 66 -8.80 0.17 -9.78
CA ASP A 66 -10.04 0.28 -10.56
C ASP A 66 -9.91 1.34 -11.67
N GLU A 67 -9.20 2.44 -11.40
CA GLU A 67 -8.87 3.45 -12.41
C GLU A 67 -8.00 2.87 -13.53
N PHE A 68 -6.96 2.09 -13.21
CA PHE A 68 -6.14 1.41 -14.23
C PHE A 68 -6.98 0.48 -15.08
N LEU A 69 -7.79 -0.37 -14.48
CA LEU A 69 -8.63 -1.32 -15.19
C LEU A 69 -9.64 -0.60 -16.09
N SER A 70 -10.22 0.51 -15.63
CA SER A 70 -11.14 1.33 -16.41
C SER A 70 -10.46 1.98 -17.63
N GLN A 71 -9.24 2.47 -17.46
CA GLN A 71 -8.43 3.02 -18.56
C GLN A 71 -8.08 1.94 -19.59
N ASP A 72 -7.76 0.73 -19.13
CA ASP A 72 -7.39 -0.39 -19.98
C ASP A 72 -8.56 -0.92 -20.82
N LEU A 73 -9.80 -0.76 -20.36
CA LEU A 73 -10.99 -1.06 -21.16
C LEU A 73 -11.09 -0.14 -22.41
N VAL A 74 -10.61 1.10 -22.28
CA VAL A 74 -10.65 2.08 -23.39
C VAL A 74 -9.41 1.98 -24.26
N ASN A 75 -8.23 1.83 -23.63
CA ASN A 75 -6.92 1.77 -24.30
C ASN A 75 -6.12 0.55 -23.78
N PRO A 76 -6.39 -0.64 -24.28
CA PRO A 76 -5.72 -1.85 -23.83
C PRO A 76 -4.20 -1.77 -24.04
N PRO A 77 -3.40 -2.00 -22.98
CA PRO A 77 -1.95 -2.02 -23.10
C PRO A 77 -1.46 -3.16 -24.01
N VAL A 78 -0.34 -2.92 -24.70
CA VAL A 78 0.27 -3.91 -25.60
C VAL A 78 0.84 -5.05 -24.76
N LYS A 79 0.40 -6.28 -25.01
CA LYS A 79 0.96 -7.48 -24.37
C LYS A 79 2.46 -7.63 -24.67
N GLY A 80 3.21 -8.16 -23.72
CA GLY A 80 4.66 -8.30 -23.85
C GLY A 80 5.44 -7.00 -23.70
N SER A 81 4.80 -5.91 -23.27
CA SER A 81 5.50 -4.68 -22.87
C SER A 81 6.37 -4.90 -21.63
N ILE A 82 7.27 -3.97 -21.32
CA ILE A 82 7.95 -3.91 -20.03
C ILE A 82 7.02 -3.20 -19.06
N LEU A 83 6.69 -3.84 -17.96
CA LEU A 83 5.79 -3.29 -16.95
C LEU A 83 6.58 -2.68 -15.80
N PHE A 84 6.31 -1.42 -15.50
CA PHE A 84 6.85 -0.69 -14.36
C PHE A 84 5.75 -0.59 -13.29
N THR A 85 6.03 -1.14 -12.10
CA THR A 85 5.10 -1.09 -10.96
C THR A 85 5.82 -0.76 -9.67
N GLY A 86 5.04 -0.46 -8.64
CA GLY A 86 5.53 -0.09 -7.32
C GLY A 86 4.90 1.21 -6.82
N SER A 87 5.70 2.04 -6.14
CA SER A 87 5.19 3.20 -5.43
C SER A 87 5.22 4.52 -6.22
N SER A 88 5.21 5.64 -5.50
CA SER A 88 5.16 7.00 -6.07
C SER A 88 6.28 7.30 -7.08
N SER A 89 7.47 6.73 -6.91
CA SER A 89 8.58 6.94 -7.87
C SER A 89 8.20 6.46 -9.27
N ILE A 90 7.51 5.33 -9.38
CA ILE A 90 6.99 4.84 -10.66
C ILE A 90 5.79 5.68 -11.10
N ARG A 91 4.81 5.92 -10.21
CA ARG A 91 3.61 6.70 -10.53
C ARG A 91 3.93 8.07 -11.11
N PHE A 92 4.94 8.75 -10.56
CA PHE A 92 5.30 10.10 -10.95
C PHE A 92 6.31 10.18 -12.10
N TRP A 93 6.78 9.06 -12.63
CA TRP A 93 7.61 9.05 -13.84
C TRP A 93 6.75 9.31 -15.07
N LYS A 94 6.44 10.59 -15.31
CA LYS A 94 5.50 11.00 -16.36
C LYS A 94 6.07 10.85 -17.76
N THR A 95 7.39 10.90 -17.89
CA THR A 95 8.14 10.74 -19.15
C THR A 95 8.60 9.31 -19.40
N LEU A 96 8.08 8.33 -18.61
CA LEU A 96 8.51 6.93 -18.72
C LEU A 96 8.47 6.40 -20.16
N LYS A 97 7.43 6.74 -20.92
CA LYS A 97 7.26 6.25 -22.28
C LYS A 97 8.32 6.82 -23.21
N GLU A 98 8.58 8.12 -23.11
CA GLU A 98 9.57 8.87 -23.88
C GLU A 98 10.99 8.41 -23.50
N ASP A 99 11.28 8.28 -22.21
CA ASP A 99 12.60 7.90 -21.69
C ASP A 99 12.99 6.47 -22.05
N MET A 100 12.00 5.61 -22.28
CA MET A 100 12.20 4.20 -22.59
C MET A 100 12.07 3.88 -24.09
N GLU A 101 11.90 4.87 -24.95
CA GLU A 101 11.85 4.64 -26.42
C GLU A 101 13.10 3.91 -26.93
N PRO A 102 12.98 2.98 -27.88
CA PRO A 102 11.76 2.56 -28.59
C PRO A 102 10.98 1.41 -27.89
N MET A 103 11.20 1.15 -26.62
CA MET A 103 10.56 0.04 -25.89
C MET A 103 9.10 0.33 -25.57
N GLN A 104 8.25 -0.68 -25.70
CA GLN A 104 6.87 -0.58 -25.24
C GLN A 104 6.85 -0.79 -23.71
N VAL A 105 6.30 0.19 -23.00
CA VAL A 105 6.24 0.22 -21.54
C VAL A 105 4.83 0.46 -21.02
N ILE A 106 4.54 -0.05 -19.83
CA ILE A 106 3.29 0.17 -19.10
C ILE A 106 3.66 0.69 -17.70
N ASN A 107 3.07 1.81 -17.29
CA ASN A 107 3.19 2.32 -15.92
C ASN A 107 1.98 1.87 -15.09
N ARG A 108 2.24 1.09 -14.04
CA ARG A 108 1.27 0.63 -13.03
C ARG A 108 1.80 0.91 -11.63
N GLY A 109 2.44 2.07 -11.46
CA GLY A 109 2.80 2.60 -10.15
C GLY A 109 1.61 3.28 -9.47
N PHE A 110 1.41 3.02 -8.18
CA PHE A 110 0.40 3.69 -7.37
C PHE A 110 1.02 4.29 -6.10
N GLY A 111 0.70 5.56 -5.85
CA GLY A 111 1.46 6.40 -4.92
C GLY A 111 1.41 5.93 -3.49
N GLY A 112 2.58 5.86 -2.82
CA GLY A 112 2.68 5.46 -1.43
C GLY A 112 2.56 3.95 -1.18
N ALA A 113 2.55 3.12 -2.22
CA ALA A 113 2.37 1.68 -2.09
C ALA A 113 3.45 1.03 -1.22
N HIS A 114 3.03 0.12 -0.36
CA HIS A 114 3.86 -0.88 0.31
C HIS A 114 4.00 -2.13 -0.56
N ILE A 115 4.96 -2.99 -0.25
CA ILE A 115 5.13 -4.28 -0.94
C ILE A 115 3.86 -5.14 -0.80
N ALA A 116 3.19 -5.11 0.36
CA ALA A 116 1.93 -5.82 0.58
C ALA A 116 0.82 -5.40 -0.40
N HIS A 117 0.72 -4.08 -0.72
CA HIS A 117 -0.24 -3.58 -1.70
C HIS A 117 0.04 -4.11 -3.11
N VAL A 118 1.32 -4.12 -3.53
CA VAL A 118 1.70 -4.67 -4.84
C VAL A 118 1.40 -6.17 -4.92
N ASN A 119 1.63 -6.91 -3.84
CA ASN A 119 1.30 -8.33 -3.77
C ASN A 119 -0.20 -8.59 -3.80
N HIS A 120 -0.99 -7.80 -3.07
CA HIS A 120 -2.46 -7.93 -3.03
C HIS A 120 -3.07 -7.74 -4.43
N HIS A 121 -2.62 -6.71 -5.13
CA HIS A 121 -3.11 -6.36 -6.47
C HIS A 121 -2.30 -6.99 -7.62
N PHE A 122 -1.46 -8.01 -7.34
CA PHE A 122 -0.52 -8.54 -8.33
C PHE A 122 -1.19 -9.02 -9.62
N ASP A 123 -2.33 -9.66 -9.50
CA ASP A 123 -3.07 -10.18 -10.65
C ASP A 123 -3.57 -9.04 -11.55
N ASP A 124 -4.03 -7.94 -10.96
CA ASP A 124 -4.58 -6.79 -11.66
C ASP A 124 -3.48 -5.91 -12.28
N VAL A 125 -2.38 -5.67 -11.55
CA VAL A 125 -1.35 -4.72 -11.99
C VAL A 125 -0.15 -5.37 -12.69
N VAL A 126 -0.03 -6.70 -12.67
CA VAL A 126 1.10 -7.41 -13.29
C VAL A 126 0.64 -8.56 -14.19
N ARG A 127 -0.02 -9.58 -13.62
CA ARG A 127 -0.29 -10.84 -14.33
C ARG A 127 -1.19 -10.65 -15.55
N GLY A 128 -2.22 -9.79 -15.43
CA GLY A 128 -3.17 -9.50 -16.52
C GLY A 128 -2.51 -8.97 -17.79
N TYR A 129 -1.36 -8.29 -17.67
CA TYR A 129 -0.64 -7.68 -18.80
C TYR A 129 0.30 -8.63 -19.53
N GLN A 130 0.63 -9.80 -18.98
CA GLN A 130 1.58 -10.74 -19.55
C GLN A 130 2.89 -10.05 -19.98
N PRO A 131 3.56 -9.30 -19.10
CA PRO A 131 4.73 -8.51 -19.46
C PRO A 131 5.93 -9.42 -19.79
N LYS A 132 6.81 -8.97 -20.70
CA LYS A 132 8.08 -9.66 -20.96
C LYS A 132 9.14 -9.39 -19.90
N ALA A 133 9.00 -8.30 -19.15
CA ALA A 133 9.84 -7.92 -18.02
C ALA A 133 9.06 -7.06 -17.04
N ILE A 134 9.43 -7.12 -15.77
CA ILE A 134 8.85 -6.32 -14.69
C ILE A 134 9.96 -5.50 -14.06
N VAL A 135 9.72 -4.19 -13.92
CA VAL A 135 10.54 -3.28 -13.12
C VAL A 135 9.73 -2.89 -11.88
N LEU A 136 10.21 -3.32 -10.72
CA LEU A 136 9.57 -3.03 -9.44
C LEU A 136 10.41 -2.04 -8.63
N PHE A 137 9.80 -0.92 -8.22
CA PHE A 137 10.38 -0.02 -7.23
C PHE A 137 9.40 0.20 -6.08
N CYS A 138 9.62 -0.51 -4.98
CA CYS A 138 8.78 -0.49 -3.79
C CYS A 138 9.61 -0.81 -2.53
N GLY A 139 9.08 -0.50 -1.34
CA GLY A 139 9.71 -0.80 -0.05
C GLY A 139 10.08 0.43 0.78
N THR A 140 10.33 1.58 0.18
CA THR A 140 10.64 2.82 0.92
C THR A 140 9.50 3.22 1.87
N ASN A 141 8.25 3.04 1.43
CA ASN A 141 7.07 3.33 2.25
C ASN A 141 6.88 2.33 3.39
N ASP A 142 7.32 1.08 3.20
CA ASP A 142 7.31 0.07 4.27
C ASP A 142 8.20 0.51 5.44
N ILE A 143 9.38 1.05 5.14
CA ILE A 143 10.30 1.60 6.14
C ILE A 143 9.67 2.85 6.79
N ALA A 144 9.12 3.77 5.99
CA ALA A 144 8.50 4.99 6.48
C ALA A 144 7.26 4.71 7.36
N ALA A 145 6.55 3.60 7.13
CA ALA A 145 5.43 3.14 7.94
C ALA A 145 5.86 2.33 9.18
N LEU A 146 7.15 2.39 9.56
CA LEU A 146 7.73 1.68 10.71
C LEU A 146 7.61 0.14 10.60
N LYS A 147 7.50 -0.37 9.38
CA LYS A 147 7.53 -1.79 9.07
C LYS A 147 8.99 -2.21 8.86
N GLY A 148 9.78 -2.22 9.93
CA GLY A 148 11.15 -2.72 9.90
C GLY A 148 11.20 -4.22 9.53
N PRO A 149 12.40 -4.75 9.18
CA PRO A 149 12.58 -6.18 8.97
C PRO A 149 12.15 -6.94 10.22
N LYS A 150 11.37 -8.00 10.01
CA LYS A 150 10.99 -8.92 11.07
C LYS A 150 12.14 -9.85 11.40
#